data_54546f1751fb006e98c88a0d392e94ed
#
_entry.id   54546f1751fb006e98c88a0d392e94ed
#
_cell.length_a   1.000
_cell.length_b   1.000
_cell.length_c   1.000
_cell.angle_alpha   90.00
_cell.angle_beta   90.00
_cell.angle_gamma   90.00
#
_symmetry.space_group_name_H-M   'P 1'
#
loop_
_entity.id
_entity.type
_entity.pdbx_description
1 polymer ?
#
loop_
_entity_poly.entity_id
_entity_poly.type
_entity_poly.pdbx_seq_one_letter_code
_entity_poly.pdbx_strand_id
1 'polypeptide(L)'
;MMEDEFTVLRKKEEEIYGCADYLAPEYQHKRLGAKEAQDPVFDFSPGVSSADVLDDLLRTRICEWCYEVVDHFEFSREVVDVCMSLLDRYLSKRKVTKKVLQLAAMASLNLALKIYEPGSFKVSTLLVLGSGRVTLEHLIAMEQSILRAVEW
;
A
#
# COMPACT_ATOMS: atom_id res chain seq x y z
N MET A 1 38.41 7.66 -3.07
CA MET A 1 37.62 7.20 -4.21
C MET A 1 36.18 7.62 -3.94
N MET A 2 35.63 8.48 -4.75
CA MET A 2 34.17 8.77 -4.65
C MET A 2 33.41 7.58 -5.24
N GLU A 3 32.55 6.97 -4.45
CA GLU A 3 31.58 6.02 -5.03
C GLU A 3 30.76 6.78 -6.07
N ASP A 4 30.56 6.16 -7.23
CA ASP A 4 29.72 6.71 -8.27
C ASP A 4 28.31 6.93 -7.70
N GLU A 5 27.73 8.10 -7.94
CA GLU A 5 26.42 8.50 -7.45
C GLU A 5 25.34 7.44 -7.79
N PHE A 6 25.45 6.82 -8.96
CA PHE A 6 24.58 5.73 -9.36
C PHE A 6 24.73 4.47 -8.50
N THR A 7 25.94 4.18 -8.04
CA THR A 7 26.18 3.03 -7.15
C THR A 7 25.54 3.26 -5.80
N VAL A 8 25.64 4.48 -5.27
CA VAL A 8 25.00 4.86 -4.00
C VAL A 8 23.46 4.81 -4.12
N LEU A 9 22.92 5.31 -5.23
CA LEU A 9 21.47 5.28 -5.48
C LEU A 9 20.96 3.85 -5.61
N ARG A 10 21.65 3.00 -6.38
CA ARG A 10 21.30 1.58 -6.53
C ARG A 10 21.33 0.83 -5.18
N LYS A 11 22.34 1.07 -4.38
CA LYS A 11 22.47 0.47 -3.05
C LYS A 11 21.31 0.91 -2.14
N LYS A 12 20.95 2.19 -2.16
CA LYS A 12 19.76 2.68 -1.44
C LYS A 12 18.46 2.06 -1.95
N GLU A 13 18.34 1.90 -3.27
CA GLU A 13 17.17 1.25 -3.86
C GLU A 13 17.02 -0.20 -3.38
N GLU A 14 18.11 -0.97 -3.40
CA GLU A 14 18.11 -2.38 -2.95
C GLU A 14 17.88 -2.51 -1.44
N GLU A 15 18.50 -1.68 -0.62
CA GLU A 15 18.46 -1.79 0.84
C GLU A 15 17.19 -1.17 1.46
N ILE A 16 16.74 -0.04 0.93
CA ILE A 16 15.68 0.78 1.55
C ILE A 16 14.33 0.59 0.85
N TYR A 17 14.34 0.56 -0.49
CA TYR A 17 13.11 0.53 -1.29
C TYR A 17 12.78 -0.85 -1.84
N GLY A 18 13.69 -1.81 -1.72
CA GLY A 18 13.41 -3.20 -2.10
C GLY A 18 12.25 -3.78 -1.30
N CYS A 19 11.39 -4.55 -1.94
CA CYS A 19 10.36 -5.32 -1.25
C CYS A 19 10.38 -6.77 -1.72
N ALA A 20 9.96 -7.69 -0.83
CA ALA A 20 9.80 -9.08 -1.18
C ALA A 20 8.64 -9.25 -2.19
N ASP A 21 8.78 -10.20 -3.10
CA ASP A 21 7.67 -10.60 -3.97
C ASP A 21 6.60 -11.32 -3.14
N TYR A 22 5.70 -10.53 -2.55
CA TYR A 22 4.62 -11.03 -1.71
C TYR A 22 3.52 -11.76 -2.50
N LEU A 23 3.55 -11.69 -3.84
CA LEU A 23 2.65 -12.42 -4.73
C LEU A 23 3.17 -13.81 -5.08
N ALA A 24 4.46 -14.07 -4.87
CA ALA A 24 5.05 -15.39 -5.11
C ALA A 24 4.35 -16.49 -4.29
N PRO A 25 4.06 -17.65 -4.89
CA PRO A 25 3.34 -18.73 -4.19
C PRO A 25 4.00 -19.16 -2.88
N GLU A 26 5.31 -19.20 -2.84
CA GLU A 26 6.09 -19.58 -1.64
C GLU A 26 5.89 -18.57 -0.50
N TYR A 27 5.82 -17.29 -0.84
CA TYR A 27 5.58 -16.24 0.13
C TYR A 27 4.15 -16.26 0.65
N GLN A 28 3.17 -16.52 -0.22
CA GLN A 28 1.77 -16.66 0.15
C GLN A 28 1.56 -17.84 1.13
N HIS A 29 2.21 -18.99 0.91
CA HIS A 29 2.16 -20.11 1.84
C HIS A 29 2.77 -19.77 3.21
N LYS A 30 3.94 -19.16 3.26
CA LYS A 30 4.54 -18.67 4.50
C LYS A 30 3.63 -17.68 5.24
N ARG A 31 3.01 -16.79 4.49
CA ARG A 31 2.10 -15.78 4.98
C ARG A 31 0.85 -16.38 5.61
N LEU A 32 0.28 -17.40 5.01
CA LEU A 32 -0.89 -18.13 5.51
C LEU A 32 -0.59 -18.91 6.79
N GLY A 33 0.66 -19.35 6.99
CA GLY A 33 1.11 -20.09 8.17
C GLY A 33 1.65 -19.25 9.33
N ALA A 34 2.02 -18.00 9.10
CA ALA A 34 2.66 -17.15 10.11
C ALA A 34 1.63 -16.40 10.96
N LYS A 35 1.61 -16.69 12.25
CA LYS A 35 0.76 -15.97 13.24
C LYS A 35 1.20 -14.53 13.52
N GLU A 36 2.40 -14.14 13.09
CA GLU A 36 3.09 -12.93 13.58
C GLU A 36 2.94 -11.67 12.70
N ALA A 37 2.29 -11.75 11.54
CA ALA A 37 2.26 -10.66 10.58
C ALA A 37 0.90 -9.97 10.43
N GLN A 38 0.00 -10.17 11.38
CA GLN A 38 -1.29 -9.48 11.38
C GLN A 38 -1.13 -8.06 11.93
N ASP A 39 -1.68 -7.08 11.24
CA ASP A 39 -1.71 -5.72 11.76
C ASP A 39 -2.68 -5.67 12.95
N PRO A 40 -2.20 -5.35 14.17
CA PRO A 40 -3.03 -5.37 15.38
C PRO A 40 -4.19 -4.37 15.34
N VAL A 41 -4.14 -3.40 14.44
CA VAL A 41 -5.16 -2.34 14.33
C VAL A 41 -6.36 -2.79 13.50
N PHE A 42 -6.18 -3.80 12.63
CA PHE A 42 -7.21 -4.24 11.67
C PHE A 42 -7.50 -5.73 11.78
N ASP A 43 -7.68 -6.23 13.00
CA ASP A 43 -8.13 -7.61 13.21
C ASP A 43 -9.63 -7.75 12.87
N PHE A 44 -9.91 -8.06 11.61
CA PHE A 44 -11.27 -8.30 11.09
C PHE A 44 -11.59 -9.79 11.01
N SER A 45 -10.99 -10.64 11.87
CA SER A 45 -11.47 -11.94 12.12
C SER A 45 -11.04 -13.22 11.61
N PRO A 46 -11.72 -14.27 11.97
CA PRO A 46 -11.13 -15.59 12.11
C PRO A 46 -10.99 -16.31 10.75
N GLY A 47 -9.84 -16.88 10.53
CA GLY A 47 -9.63 -17.86 9.49
C GLY A 47 -9.29 -17.29 8.12
N VAL A 48 -8.04 -17.47 7.71
CA VAL A 48 -7.61 -17.18 6.34
C VAL A 48 -8.27 -18.20 5.41
N SER A 49 -9.25 -17.73 4.64
CA SER A 49 -9.84 -18.49 3.55
C SER A 49 -8.93 -18.45 2.32
N SER A 50 -8.99 -19.48 1.48
CA SER A 50 -8.35 -19.44 0.15
C SER A 50 -8.79 -18.24 -0.71
N ALA A 51 -9.92 -17.64 -0.37
CA ALA A 51 -10.42 -16.40 -0.96
C ALA A 51 -9.62 -15.13 -0.55
N ASP A 52 -8.78 -15.21 0.47
CA ASP A 52 -7.97 -14.10 0.97
C ASP A 52 -6.55 -14.06 0.38
N VAL A 53 -6.24 -14.94 -0.55
CA VAL A 53 -4.96 -14.90 -1.28
C VAL A 53 -4.93 -13.66 -2.14
N LEU A 54 -3.89 -12.86 -1.93
CA LEU A 54 -3.61 -11.70 -2.78
C LEU A 54 -3.02 -12.21 -4.08
N ASP A 55 -3.59 -11.80 -5.19
CA ASP A 55 -3.13 -12.17 -6.51
C ASP A 55 -2.73 -10.92 -7.33
N ASP A 56 -2.03 -11.18 -8.42
CA ASP A 56 -1.56 -10.16 -9.33
C ASP A 56 -2.73 -9.36 -9.96
N LEU A 57 -3.86 -10.02 -10.17
CA LEU A 57 -5.05 -9.37 -10.70
C LEU A 57 -5.63 -8.31 -9.76
N LEU A 58 -5.65 -8.58 -8.45
CA LEU A 58 -6.08 -7.60 -7.45
C LEU A 58 -5.15 -6.39 -7.43
N ARG A 59 -3.84 -6.63 -7.46
CA ARG A 59 -2.85 -5.56 -7.52
C ARG A 59 -3.01 -4.71 -8.79
N THR A 60 -3.20 -5.35 -9.93
CA THR A 60 -3.45 -4.67 -11.21
C THR A 60 -4.69 -3.79 -11.14
N ARG A 61 -5.79 -4.29 -10.61
CA ARG A 61 -7.03 -3.50 -10.43
C ARG A 61 -6.84 -2.29 -9.51
N ILE A 62 -6.07 -2.44 -8.45
CA ILE A 62 -5.73 -1.32 -7.57
C ILE A 62 -4.93 -0.26 -8.32
N CYS A 63 -3.94 -0.68 -9.10
CA CYS A 63 -3.12 0.21 -9.90
C CYS A 63 -3.98 0.97 -10.94
N GLU A 64 -4.85 0.27 -11.66
CA GLU A 64 -5.81 0.86 -12.61
C GLU A 64 -6.72 1.88 -11.93
N TRP A 65 -7.28 1.53 -10.79
CA TRP A 65 -8.10 2.45 -9.98
C TRP A 65 -7.32 3.69 -9.54
N CYS A 66 -6.07 3.56 -9.12
CA CYS A 66 -5.24 4.71 -8.78
C CYS A 66 -5.03 5.63 -9.99
N TYR A 67 -4.78 5.08 -11.17
CA TYR A 67 -4.68 5.88 -12.41
C TYR A 67 -5.99 6.58 -12.75
N GLU A 68 -7.12 5.91 -12.63
CA GLU A 68 -8.44 6.54 -12.85
C GLU A 68 -8.65 7.74 -11.91
N VAL A 69 -8.27 7.60 -10.64
CA VAL A 69 -8.39 8.70 -9.67
C VAL A 69 -7.48 9.87 -10.02
N VAL A 70 -6.19 9.63 -10.28
CA VAL A 70 -5.24 10.72 -10.57
C VAL A 70 -5.56 11.40 -11.89
N ASP A 71 -5.99 10.66 -12.91
CA ASP A 71 -6.40 11.22 -14.21
C ASP A 71 -7.69 12.05 -14.07
N HIS A 72 -8.66 11.57 -13.28
CA HIS A 72 -9.92 12.31 -13.05
C HIS A 72 -9.70 13.68 -12.39
N PHE A 73 -8.76 13.75 -11.45
CA PHE A 73 -8.42 14.99 -10.74
C PHE A 73 -7.25 15.76 -11.37
N GLU A 74 -6.76 15.33 -12.52
CA GLU A 74 -5.65 15.95 -13.25
C GLU A 74 -4.35 16.05 -12.42
N PHE A 75 -4.09 15.07 -11.54
CA PHE A 75 -2.85 14.97 -10.79
C PHE A 75 -1.73 14.32 -11.58
N SER A 76 -0.50 14.47 -11.11
CA SER A 76 0.66 13.79 -11.70
C SER A 76 0.53 12.27 -11.55
N ARG A 77 0.82 11.53 -12.64
CA ARG A 77 0.85 10.05 -12.61
C ARG A 77 1.95 9.48 -11.73
N GLU A 78 2.98 10.25 -11.39
CA GLU A 78 4.01 9.88 -10.42
C GLU A 78 3.43 9.57 -9.03
N VAL A 79 2.28 10.15 -8.71
CA VAL A 79 1.53 9.80 -7.49
C VAL A 79 1.23 8.32 -7.42
N VAL A 80 0.90 7.68 -8.55
CA VAL A 80 0.61 6.24 -8.61
C VAL A 80 1.85 5.42 -8.31
N ASP A 81 3.01 5.81 -8.81
CA ASP A 81 4.28 5.11 -8.56
C ASP A 81 4.61 5.09 -7.06
N VAL A 82 4.48 6.23 -6.40
CA VAL A 82 4.69 6.34 -4.95
C VAL A 82 3.62 5.56 -4.18
N CYS A 83 2.36 5.66 -4.57
CA CYS A 83 1.27 4.91 -3.97
C CYS A 83 1.53 3.41 -4.02
N MET A 84 1.88 2.87 -5.19
CA MET A 84 2.15 1.45 -5.36
C MET A 84 3.41 1.01 -4.61
N SER A 85 4.46 1.84 -4.57
CA SER A 85 5.66 1.55 -3.77
C SER A 85 5.34 1.44 -2.27
N LEU A 86 4.56 2.36 -1.71
CA LEU A 86 4.13 2.31 -0.32
C LEU A 86 3.28 1.05 -0.04
N LEU A 87 2.33 0.76 -0.92
CA LEU A 87 1.46 -0.39 -0.79
C LEU A 87 2.24 -1.71 -0.86
N ASP A 88 3.10 -1.88 -1.85
CA ASP A 88 3.90 -3.09 -2.03
C ASP A 88 4.84 -3.34 -0.83
N ARG A 89 5.49 -2.31 -0.35
CA ARG A 89 6.35 -2.38 0.85
C ARG A 89 5.56 -2.73 2.10
N TYR A 90 4.38 -2.17 2.26
CA TYR A 90 3.47 -2.51 3.35
C TYR A 90 3.03 -3.97 3.27
N LEU A 91 2.56 -4.42 2.11
CA LEU A 91 2.10 -5.79 1.89
C LEU A 91 3.21 -6.83 2.01
N SER A 92 4.45 -6.47 1.74
CA SER A 92 5.60 -7.35 1.96
C SER A 92 5.88 -7.62 3.45
N LYS A 93 5.50 -6.69 4.32
CA LYS A 93 5.75 -6.77 5.77
C LYS A 93 4.52 -7.12 6.61
N ARG A 94 3.32 -6.90 6.07
CA ARG A 94 2.07 -7.08 6.82
C ARG A 94 1.11 -8.00 6.08
N LYS A 95 0.47 -8.86 6.85
CA LYS A 95 -0.59 -9.73 6.36
C LYS A 95 -1.91 -8.96 6.36
N VAL A 96 -2.57 -8.90 5.22
CA VAL A 96 -3.85 -8.21 5.09
C VAL A 96 -4.88 -9.09 4.39
N THR A 97 -6.14 -8.93 4.77
CA THR A 97 -7.27 -9.51 4.04
C THR A 97 -7.64 -8.63 2.85
N LYS A 98 -8.45 -9.16 1.93
CA LYS A 98 -8.96 -8.37 0.79
C LYS A 98 -9.73 -7.12 1.22
N LYS A 99 -10.43 -7.17 2.37
CA LYS A 99 -11.15 -6.02 2.92
C LYS A 99 -10.21 -4.91 3.37
N VAL A 100 -9.12 -5.31 4.03
CA VAL A 100 -8.09 -4.38 4.50
C VAL A 100 -7.25 -3.85 3.34
N LEU A 101 -7.08 -4.65 2.28
CA LEU A 101 -6.33 -4.24 1.09
C LEU A 101 -6.89 -2.98 0.44
N GLN A 102 -8.21 -2.85 0.32
CA GLN A 102 -8.82 -1.63 -0.21
C GLN A 102 -8.48 -0.41 0.65
N LEU A 103 -8.58 -0.55 1.97
CA LEU A 103 -8.21 0.52 2.90
C LEU A 103 -6.71 0.88 2.79
N ALA A 104 -5.85 -0.13 2.68
CA ALA A 104 -4.41 0.09 2.50
C ALA A 104 -4.10 0.81 1.19
N ALA A 105 -4.78 0.46 0.10
CA ALA A 105 -4.64 1.15 -1.19
C ALA A 105 -5.08 2.62 -1.10
N MET A 106 -6.22 2.88 -0.47
CA MET A 106 -6.72 4.25 -0.26
C MET A 106 -5.78 5.08 0.60
N ALA A 107 -5.26 4.51 1.68
CA ALA A 107 -4.31 5.18 2.56
C ALA A 107 -2.97 5.45 1.86
N SER A 108 -2.47 4.50 1.08
CA SER A 108 -1.25 4.69 0.28
C SER A 108 -1.42 5.80 -0.76
N LEU A 109 -2.56 5.85 -1.43
CA LEU A 109 -2.88 6.92 -2.38
C LEU A 109 -2.96 8.28 -1.68
N ASN A 110 -3.60 8.35 -0.52
CA ASN A 110 -3.69 9.59 0.25
C ASN A 110 -2.31 10.10 0.72
N LEU A 111 -1.44 9.20 1.16
CA LEU A 111 -0.06 9.54 1.51
C LEU A 111 0.72 10.07 0.30
N ALA A 112 0.61 9.42 -0.85
CA ALA A 112 1.26 9.85 -2.08
C ALA A 112 0.76 11.23 -2.53
N LEU A 113 -0.55 11.48 -2.45
CA LEU A 113 -1.14 12.78 -2.75
C LEU A 113 -0.68 13.89 -1.80
N LYS A 114 -0.51 13.59 -0.52
CA LYS A 114 0.06 14.55 0.45
C LYS A 114 1.49 14.97 0.11
N ILE A 115 2.25 14.08 -0.52
CA ILE A 115 3.64 14.35 -0.94
C ILE A 115 3.67 15.21 -2.20
N TYR A 116 2.92 14.81 -3.23
CA TYR A 116 2.99 15.44 -4.56
C TYR A 116 2.03 16.61 -4.77
N GLU A 117 0.86 16.56 -4.14
CA GLU A 117 -0.21 17.52 -4.34
C GLU A 117 -0.72 18.07 -2.99
N PRO A 118 0.16 18.67 -2.17
CA PRO A 118 -0.20 19.12 -0.83
C PRO A 118 -1.32 20.15 -0.89
N GLY A 119 -2.42 19.86 -0.19
CA GLY A 119 -3.58 20.75 -0.08
C GLY A 119 -4.56 20.72 -1.26
N SER A 120 -4.24 20.02 -2.35
CA SER A 120 -5.10 19.98 -3.56
C SER A 120 -6.21 18.95 -3.47
N PHE A 121 -6.04 17.92 -2.65
CA PHE A 121 -6.98 16.82 -2.51
C PHE A 121 -7.58 16.74 -1.11
N LYS A 122 -8.92 16.71 -1.05
CA LYS A 122 -9.63 16.59 0.22
C LYS A 122 -9.85 15.12 0.58
N VAL A 123 -9.51 14.77 1.80
CA VAL A 123 -9.74 13.42 2.34
C VAL A 123 -11.21 12.99 2.24
N SER A 124 -12.15 13.93 2.40
CA SER A 124 -13.57 13.67 2.23
C SER A 124 -13.94 13.12 0.86
N THR A 125 -13.26 13.55 -0.19
CA THR A 125 -13.44 13.01 -1.55
C THR A 125 -13.01 11.56 -1.62
N LEU A 126 -11.88 11.22 -1.01
CA LEU A 126 -11.39 9.84 -0.96
C LEU A 126 -12.36 8.92 -0.19
N LEU A 127 -12.93 9.41 0.91
CA LEU A 127 -13.92 8.64 1.69
C LEU A 127 -15.19 8.35 0.88
N VAL A 128 -15.62 9.29 0.04
CA VAL A 128 -16.74 9.06 -0.90
C VAL A 128 -16.40 7.96 -1.90
N LEU A 129 -15.19 7.94 -2.42
CA LEU A 129 -14.72 6.87 -3.32
C LEU A 129 -14.69 5.50 -2.62
N GLY A 130 -14.53 5.46 -1.31
CA GLY A 130 -14.61 4.24 -0.49
C GLY A 130 -16.03 3.71 -0.26
N SER A 131 -17.05 4.32 -0.88
CA SER A 131 -18.46 3.89 -0.82
C SER A 131 -19.03 3.74 0.61
N GLY A 132 -18.60 4.60 1.53
CA GLY A 132 -19.05 4.63 2.92
C GLY A 132 -18.56 3.46 3.81
N ARG A 133 -17.72 2.58 3.26
CA ARG A 133 -17.15 1.45 4.03
C ARG A 133 -15.91 1.84 4.84
N VAL A 134 -15.33 2.98 4.53
CA VAL A 134 -14.10 3.48 5.15
C VAL A 134 -14.42 4.77 5.87
N THR A 135 -14.03 4.86 7.14
CA THR A 135 -14.12 6.09 7.94
C THR A 135 -12.80 6.84 7.94
N LEU A 136 -12.84 8.11 8.31
CA LEU A 136 -11.62 8.91 8.47
C LEU A 136 -10.67 8.28 9.52
N GLU A 137 -11.21 7.74 10.60
CA GLU A 137 -10.43 7.09 11.66
C GLU A 137 -9.70 5.85 11.13
N HIS A 138 -10.40 5.02 10.34
CA HIS A 138 -9.78 3.87 9.67
C HIS A 138 -8.66 4.29 8.74
N LEU A 139 -8.86 5.36 7.97
CA LEU A 139 -7.85 5.86 7.03
C LEU A 139 -6.61 6.37 7.76
N ILE A 140 -6.77 7.17 8.82
CA ILE A 140 -5.67 7.70 9.63
C ILE A 140 -4.89 6.56 10.27
N ALA A 141 -5.58 5.60 10.87
CA ALA A 141 -4.93 4.45 11.49
C ALA A 141 -4.14 3.61 10.48
N MET A 142 -4.67 3.42 9.27
CA MET A 142 -3.97 2.72 8.20
C MET A 142 -2.75 3.50 7.70
N GLU A 143 -2.84 4.81 7.51
CA GLU A 143 -1.69 5.64 7.16
C GLU A 143 -0.55 5.48 8.17
N GLN A 144 -0.85 5.55 9.45
CA GLN A 144 0.14 5.34 10.51
C GLN A 144 0.75 3.94 10.47
N SER A 145 -0.06 2.92 10.19
CA SER A 145 0.41 1.55 10.05
C SER A 145 1.36 1.38 8.86
N ILE A 146 1.02 1.98 7.72
CA ILE A 146 1.88 1.99 6.53
C ILE A 146 3.22 2.68 6.83
N LEU A 147 3.19 3.89 7.40
CA LEU A 147 4.40 4.65 7.72
C LEU A 147 5.33 3.89 8.66
N ARG A 148 4.78 3.23 9.67
CA ARG A 148 5.57 2.37 10.57
C ARG A 148 6.18 1.17 9.85
N ALA A 149 5.42 0.52 8.98
CA ALA A 149 5.88 -0.66 8.25
C ALA A 149 6.99 -0.34 7.24
N VAL A 150 6.92 0.83 6.59
CA VAL A 150 7.94 1.27 5.63
C VAL A 150 9.10 2.05 6.28
N GLU A 151 9.07 2.19 7.61
CA GLU A 151 10.11 2.88 8.39
C GLU A 151 10.32 4.33 7.95
N TRP A 152 9.22 5.03 7.77
CA TRP A 152 9.23 6.42 7.33
C TRP A 152 9.63 7.37 8.47
#